data_e9554a34924fb489d26bccaad92269bf
#
_entry.id   e9554a34924fb489d26bccaad92269bf
#
_cell.length_a   1.000
_cell.length_b   1.000
_cell.length_c   1.000
_cell.angle_alpha   90.00
_cell.angle_beta   90.00
_cell.angle_gamma   90.00
#
_symmetry.space_group_name_H-M   'P 1'
#
loop_
_entity.id
_entity.type
_entity.pdbx_description
1 polymer ?
#
loop_
_entity_poly.entity_id
_entity_poly.type
_entity_poly.pdbx_seq_one_letter_code
_entity_poly.pdbx_strand_id
1 'polypeptide(L)'
;NHDVPMMMYANESELRWSYENTEEMNRYWKFEVAPAEEGAEVSYYIKNVGFDQYVGDTPILVKQESAASYTITPLGDMQVAIALLGQPTYRFHTNNHWSGEGKGSNIVFWNDGYGSASAWKIWETDSYLGVDTQIEEMHHEPVAPAVKGIYDLFGRRVDNPTNGIYIIDGKKKLIK
;
A
#
# COMPACT_ATOMS: atom_id res chain seq x y z
N ASN A 1 -6.57 -18.26 -22.10
CA ASN A 1 -6.34 -16.80 -22.08
C ASN A 1 -7.21 -16.21 -21.00
N HIS A 2 -6.65 -16.01 -19.81
CA HIS A 2 -7.35 -15.33 -18.73
C HIS A 2 -6.80 -13.90 -18.65
N ASP A 3 -7.24 -13.05 -19.56
CA ASP A 3 -6.87 -11.63 -19.60
C ASP A 3 -7.65 -10.81 -18.54
N VAL A 4 -8.53 -11.47 -17.78
CA VAL A 4 -9.28 -10.83 -16.70
C VAL A 4 -8.53 -11.06 -15.40
N PRO A 5 -8.10 -9.98 -14.70
CA PRO A 5 -7.39 -10.12 -13.45
C PRO A 5 -8.28 -10.76 -12.38
N MET A 6 -7.73 -11.78 -11.70
CA MET A 6 -8.33 -12.32 -10.49
C MET A 6 -8.09 -11.36 -9.34
N MET A 7 -9.14 -11.01 -8.62
CA MET A 7 -9.05 -10.09 -7.48
C MET A 7 -9.31 -10.81 -6.18
N MET A 8 -8.46 -10.56 -5.19
CA MET A 8 -8.68 -11.01 -3.82
C MET A 8 -9.75 -10.17 -3.15
N TYR A 9 -10.68 -10.80 -2.45
CA TYR A 9 -11.69 -10.15 -1.63
C TYR A 9 -11.96 -10.96 -0.36
N ALA A 10 -12.56 -10.32 0.62
CA ALA A 10 -13.06 -11.00 1.81
C ALA A 10 -14.57 -11.28 1.66
N ASN A 11 -14.98 -12.47 2.09
CA ASN A 11 -16.38 -12.86 2.20
C ASN A 11 -16.61 -13.39 3.61
N GLU A 12 -17.29 -12.59 4.44
CA GLU A 12 -17.34 -12.82 5.88
C GLU A 12 -15.92 -12.92 6.49
N SER A 13 -15.51 -14.09 6.97
CA SER A 13 -14.17 -14.30 7.53
C SER A 13 -13.17 -14.93 6.55
N GLU A 14 -13.59 -15.34 5.35
CA GLU A 14 -12.74 -16.07 4.41
C GLU A 14 -12.11 -15.14 3.36
N LEU A 15 -10.86 -15.40 2.99
CA LEU A 15 -10.24 -14.80 1.83
C LEU A 15 -10.61 -15.61 0.59
N ARG A 16 -11.11 -14.92 -0.40
CA ARG A 16 -11.55 -15.51 -1.69
C ARG A 16 -10.98 -14.75 -2.87
N TRP A 17 -11.09 -15.33 -4.05
CA TRP A 17 -10.76 -14.67 -5.30
C TRP A 17 -11.92 -14.73 -6.30
N SER A 18 -12.01 -13.75 -7.18
CA SER A 18 -13.04 -13.65 -8.21
C SER A 18 -12.53 -12.87 -9.40
N TYR A 19 -13.09 -13.14 -10.59
CA TYR A 19 -12.91 -12.31 -11.79
C TYR A 19 -13.84 -11.08 -11.79
N GLU A 20 -14.84 -11.03 -10.94
CA GLU A 20 -15.75 -9.90 -10.87
C GLU A 20 -15.09 -8.71 -10.20
N ASN A 21 -15.08 -7.60 -10.91
CA ASN A 21 -14.71 -6.32 -10.35
C ASN A 21 -15.96 -5.69 -9.72
N THR A 22 -16.08 -5.76 -8.41
CA THR A 22 -17.08 -4.99 -7.65
C THR A 22 -16.34 -3.87 -6.91
N GLU A 23 -16.98 -2.73 -6.75
CA GLU A 23 -16.45 -1.60 -5.98
C GLU A 23 -16.66 -1.74 -4.47
N GLU A 24 -16.92 -2.96 -4.00
CA GLU A 24 -17.15 -3.22 -2.59
C GLU A 24 -15.87 -3.08 -1.78
N MET A 25 -15.98 -2.46 -0.61
CA MET A 25 -14.85 -2.19 0.30
C MET A 25 -14.10 -3.45 0.75
N ASN A 26 -14.75 -4.61 0.70
CA ASN A 26 -14.15 -5.91 1.03
C ASN A 26 -13.05 -6.37 0.05
N ARG A 27 -12.82 -5.66 -1.06
CA ARG A 27 -11.74 -5.90 -2.02
C ARG A 27 -10.50 -5.06 -1.78
N TYR A 28 -10.56 -4.11 -0.85
CA TYR A 28 -9.45 -3.21 -0.57
C TYR A 28 -8.69 -3.66 0.66
N TRP A 29 -7.38 -3.58 0.54
CA TRP A 29 -6.45 -4.10 1.53
C TRP A 29 -5.43 -3.04 1.90
N LYS A 30 -5.12 -2.95 3.17
CA LYS A 30 -4.09 -2.07 3.69
C LYS A 30 -2.95 -2.92 4.23
N PHE A 31 -1.73 -2.56 3.83
CA PHE A 31 -0.50 -3.17 4.35
C PHE A 31 0.06 -2.25 5.42
N GLU A 32 0.09 -2.72 6.65
CA GLU A 32 0.61 -1.99 7.80
C GLU A 32 1.90 -2.66 8.25
N VAL A 33 2.99 -1.89 8.43
CA VAL A 33 4.25 -2.46 8.90
C VAL A 33 4.04 -3.10 10.28
N ALA A 34 4.35 -4.39 10.37
CA ALA A 34 4.25 -5.11 11.64
C ALA A 34 5.40 -4.71 12.57
N PRO A 35 5.18 -4.64 13.89
CA PRO A 35 6.24 -4.41 14.86
C PRO A 35 7.34 -5.47 14.73
N ALA A 36 8.60 -5.04 14.73
CA ALA A 36 9.75 -5.91 14.60
C ALA A 36 10.89 -5.43 15.49
N GLU A 37 11.77 -6.34 15.89
CA GLU A 37 13.02 -5.99 16.53
C GLU A 37 14.00 -5.35 15.53
N GLU A 38 14.98 -4.62 16.03
CA GLU A 38 16.00 -3.98 15.19
C GLU A 38 16.77 -5.03 14.38
N GLY A 39 16.81 -4.84 13.04
CA GLY A 39 17.48 -5.76 12.13
C GLY A 39 16.65 -6.97 11.71
N ALA A 40 15.41 -7.12 12.16
CA ALA A 40 14.51 -8.17 11.70
C ALA A 40 14.02 -7.90 10.27
N GLU A 41 13.56 -8.94 9.60
CA GLU A 41 12.95 -8.85 8.28
C GLU A 41 11.68 -7.97 8.34
N VAL A 42 11.55 -7.05 7.38
CA VAL A 42 10.35 -6.22 7.28
C VAL A 42 9.15 -7.09 6.94
N SER A 43 8.11 -6.99 7.73
CA SER A 43 6.86 -7.72 7.54
C SER A 43 5.65 -6.81 7.71
N TYR A 44 4.51 -7.29 7.28
CA TYR A 44 3.28 -6.50 7.22
C TYR A 44 2.10 -7.26 7.81
N TYR A 45 1.25 -6.55 8.53
CA TYR A 45 -0.12 -6.96 8.74
C TYR A 45 -0.92 -6.59 7.49
N ILE A 46 -1.82 -7.48 7.09
CA ILE A 46 -2.71 -7.27 5.95
C ILE A 46 -4.12 -7.06 6.49
N LYS A 47 -4.66 -5.87 6.31
CA LYS A 47 -5.95 -5.47 6.83
C LYS A 47 -6.97 -5.36 5.70
N ASN A 48 -8.11 -6.01 5.84
CA ASN A 48 -9.25 -5.78 4.96
C ASN A 48 -9.98 -4.50 5.36
N VAL A 49 -10.20 -3.61 4.40
CA VAL A 49 -10.78 -2.28 4.67
C VAL A 49 -12.28 -2.38 4.97
N GLY A 50 -13.00 -3.24 4.23
CA GLY A 50 -14.45 -3.36 4.38
C GLY A 50 -14.88 -3.95 5.72
N PHE A 51 -14.15 -4.95 6.22
CA PHE A 51 -14.46 -5.61 7.49
C PHE A 51 -13.69 -5.03 8.69
N ASP A 52 -12.72 -4.14 8.44
CA ASP A 52 -11.84 -3.59 9.49
C ASP A 52 -11.11 -4.68 10.30
N GLN A 53 -10.78 -5.79 9.64
CA GLN A 53 -10.16 -6.96 10.23
C GLN A 53 -8.87 -7.34 9.50
N TYR A 54 -8.02 -8.11 10.16
CA TYR A 54 -6.70 -8.51 9.70
C TYR A 54 -6.67 -9.96 9.25
N VAL A 55 -5.71 -10.29 8.40
CA VAL A 55 -5.47 -11.68 8.02
C VAL A 55 -4.71 -12.40 9.15
N GLY A 56 -5.21 -13.56 9.56
CA GLY A 56 -4.62 -14.44 10.58
C GLY A 56 -3.50 -15.32 10.04
N ASP A 57 -3.07 -16.30 10.81
CA ASP A 57 -2.07 -17.32 10.44
C ASP A 57 -2.60 -18.38 9.45
N THR A 58 -3.85 -18.30 9.12
CA THR A 58 -4.54 -18.96 8.01
C THR A 58 -5.22 -17.88 7.16
N PRO A 59 -5.60 -18.14 5.88
CA PRO A 59 -6.21 -17.10 5.04
C PRO A 59 -7.67 -16.78 5.43
N ILE A 60 -7.85 -16.35 6.67
CA ILE A 60 -9.13 -15.89 7.24
C ILE A 60 -8.95 -14.53 7.91
N LEU A 61 -10.04 -13.80 8.05
CA LEU A 61 -10.06 -12.55 8.80
C LEU A 61 -10.18 -12.80 10.31
N VAL A 62 -9.37 -12.08 11.05
CA VAL A 62 -9.30 -12.14 12.52
C VAL A 62 -9.23 -10.71 13.08
N LYS A 63 -9.39 -10.58 14.40
CA LYS A 63 -9.12 -9.32 15.08
C LYS A 63 -7.60 -9.02 15.11
N GLN A 64 -7.25 -7.77 15.37
CA GLN A 64 -5.86 -7.30 15.35
C GLN A 64 -4.94 -8.10 16.30
N GLU A 65 -5.43 -8.48 17.47
CA GLU A 65 -4.64 -9.25 18.46
C GLU A 65 -4.24 -10.66 17.98
N SER A 66 -4.90 -11.16 16.93
CA SER A 66 -4.62 -12.47 16.30
C SER A 66 -4.06 -12.32 14.88
N ALA A 67 -3.71 -11.09 14.46
CA ALA A 67 -3.15 -10.83 13.14
C ALA A 67 -1.79 -11.53 12.96
N ALA A 68 -1.60 -12.14 11.81
CA ALA A 68 -0.31 -12.70 11.43
C ALA A 68 0.52 -11.71 10.60
N SER A 69 1.83 -11.83 10.70
CA SER A 69 2.77 -11.04 9.89
C SER A 69 3.12 -11.76 8.59
N TYR A 70 3.24 -10.99 7.51
CA TYR A 70 3.50 -11.47 6.17
C TYR A 70 4.71 -10.79 5.55
N THR A 71 5.47 -11.53 4.77
CA THR A 71 6.53 -10.99 3.91
C THR A 71 6.03 -10.82 2.49
N ILE A 72 6.52 -9.81 1.79
CA ILE A 72 6.22 -9.52 0.39
C ILE A 72 7.52 -9.63 -0.40
N THR A 73 7.63 -10.66 -1.23
CA THR A 73 8.82 -10.94 -2.03
C THR A 73 8.57 -10.57 -3.49
N PRO A 74 9.33 -9.64 -4.07
CA PRO A 74 9.23 -9.31 -5.50
C PRO A 74 9.59 -10.51 -6.38
N LEU A 75 8.78 -10.74 -7.42
CA LEU A 75 8.99 -11.82 -8.42
C LEU A 75 9.38 -11.28 -9.80
N GLY A 76 9.39 -9.95 -10.00
CA GLY A 76 9.52 -9.29 -11.29
C GLY A 76 8.17 -8.94 -11.90
N ASP A 77 8.16 -8.16 -12.98
CA ASP A 77 6.96 -7.77 -13.75
C ASP A 77 5.80 -7.22 -12.89
N MET A 78 6.13 -6.43 -11.86
CA MET A 78 5.21 -5.92 -10.84
C MET A 78 4.46 -7.02 -10.06
N GLN A 79 4.97 -8.25 -10.08
CA GLN A 79 4.42 -9.35 -9.30
C GLN A 79 5.15 -9.54 -7.98
N VAL A 80 4.41 -10.01 -7.00
CA VAL A 80 4.92 -10.32 -5.66
C VAL A 80 4.36 -11.66 -5.19
N ALA A 81 5.14 -12.35 -4.35
CA ALA A 81 4.62 -13.42 -3.51
C ALA A 81 4.33 -12.86 -2.11
N ILE A 82 3.21 -13.25 -1.54
CA ILE A 82 2.82 -12.90 -0.16
C ILE A 82 2.88 -14.18 0.65
N ALA A 83 3.75 -14.25 1.65
CA ALA A 83 3.99 -15.43 2.46
C ALA A 83 3.91 -15.13 3.95
N LEU A 84 3.55 -16.11 4.75
CA LEU A 84 3.60 -16.00 6.20
C LEU A 84 5.05 -15.78 6.67
N LEU A 85 5.29 -14.85 7.58
CA LEU A 85 6.61 -14.55 8.13
C LEU A 85 7.25 -15.84 8.71
N GLY A 86 8.50 -16.09 8.34
CA GLY A 86 9.23 -17.31 8.73
C GLY A 86 8.84 -18.57 7.96
N GLN A 87 7.86 -18.49 7.06
CA GLN A 87 7.41 -19.62 6.22
C GLN A 87 7.34 -19.20 4.73
N PRO A 88 8.46 -18.91 4.07
CA PRO A 88 8.50 -18.31 2.73
C PRO A 88 7.89 -19.20 1.63
N THR A 89 7.67 -20.47 1.91
CA THR A 89 6.99 -21.40 1.00
C THR A 89 5.47 -21.42 1.19
N TYR A 90 4.95 -20.93 2.34
CA TYR A 90 3.51 -20.83 2.59
C TYR A 90 2.98 -19.50 2.06
N ARG A 91 2.54 -19.50 0.80
CA ARG A 91 2.14 -18.30 0.06
C ARG A 91 0.65 -18.29 -0.20
N PHE A 92 0.10 -17.09 -0.32
CA PHE A 92 -1.26 -16.93 -0.83
C PHE A 92 -1.36 -17.51 -2.23
N HIS A 93 -2.32 -18.37 -2.42
CA HIS A 93 -2.56 -19.09 -3.64
C HIS A 93 -4.05 -19.12 -3.97
N THR A 94 -4.39 -18.89 -5.25
CA THR A 94 -5.77 -18.99 -5.72
C THR A 94 -6.12 -20.47 -5.93
N ASN A 95 -6.94 -21.02 -5.07
CA ASN A 95 -7.40 -22.40 -5.20
C ASN A 95 -8.31 -22.56 -6.44
N ASN A 96 -8.20 -23.68 -7.15
CA ASN A 96 -9.01 -24.04 -8.33
C ASN A 96 -9.02 -23.02 -9.48
N HIS A 97 -7.97 -22.20 -9.64
CA HIS A 97 -7.89 -21.16 -10.67
C HIS A 97 -7.94 -21.68 -12.11
N TRP A 98 -7.55 -22.92 -12.36
CA TRP A 98 -7.50 -23.52 -13.71
C TRP A 98 -8.87 -24.01 -14.22
N SER A 99 -9.84 -24.24 -13.36
CA SER A 99 -11.16 -24.79 -13.74
C SER A 99 -12.04 -23.78 -14.47
N GLY A 100 -11.69 -22.49 -14.46
CA GLY A 100 -12.52 -21.43 -15.00
C GLY A 100 -13.82 -21.21 -14.23
N GLU A 101 -14.19 -22.15 -13.39
CA GLU A 101 -15.40 -22.13 -12.56
C GLU A 101 -15.10 -21.66 -11.12
N GLY A 102 -13.84 -21.40 -10.80
CA GLY A 102 -13.38 -21.05 -9.46
C GLY A 102 -13.82 -19.66 -8.96
N LYS A 103 -14.88 -19.13 -9.56
CA LYS A 103 -15.52 -17.89 -9.14
C LYS A 103 -15.91 -17.95 -7.67
N GLY A 104 -15.23 -17.16 -6.83
CA GLY A 104 -15.47 -17.19 -5.39
C GLY A 104 -14.77 -18.33 -4.64
N SER A 105 -13.84 -19.05 -5.25
CA SER A 105 -13.00 -20.02 -4.55
C SER A 105 -12.09 -19.36 -3.53
N ASN A 106 -11.67 -20.15 -2.54
CA ASN A 106 -10.85 -19.67 -1.43
C ASN A 106 -9.42 -19.37 -1.87
N ILE A 107 -8.80 -18.43 -1.20
CA ILE A 107 -7.35 -18.30 -1.12
C ILE A 107 -6.88 -19.30 -0.07
N VAL A 108 -5.81 -20.03 -0.39
CA VAL A 108 -5.19 -21.00 0.50
C VAL A 108 -3.70 -20.69 0.63
N PHE A 109 -3.03 -21.28 1.61
CA PHE A 109 -1.58 -21.35 1.60
C PHE A 109 -1.12 -22.55 0.78
N TRP A 110 -0.15 -22.30 -0.09
CA TRP A 110 0.39 -23.33 -0.95
C TRP A 110 1.91 -23.27 -1.01
N ASN A 111 2.57 -24.39 -0.91
CA ASN A 111 4.03 -24.51 -0.79
C ASN A 111 4.75 -24.91 -2.09
N ASP A 112 4.03 -25.04 -3.19
CA ASP A 112 4.62 -25.36 -4.48
C ASP A 112 4.99 -24.08 -5.24
N GLY A 113 6.12 -24.06 -5.88
CA GLY A 113 6.74 -23.03 -6.71
C GLY A 113 6.07 -21.64 -6.82
N TYR A 114 6.66 -20.73 -7.59
CA TYR A 114 6.06 -19.43 -7.91
C TYR A 114 5.20 -19.52 -9.17
N GLY A 115 4.21 -20.42 -9.19
CA GLY A 115 3.26 -20.46 -10.28
C GLY A 115 2.38 -19.21 -10.33
N SER A 116 1.73 -18.95 -11.47
CA SER A 116 0.85 -17.78 -11.68
C SER A 116 -0.23 -17.63 -10.61
N ALA A 117 -0.68 -18.71 -10.02
CA ALA A 117 -1.69 -18.72 -8.96
C ALA A 117 -1.19 -18.23 -7.60
N SER A 118 0.13 -18.09 -7.42
CA SER A 118 0.77 -17.56 -6.20
C SER A 118 1.47 -16.22 -6.45
N ALA A 119 1.37 -15.68 -7.66
CA ALA A 119 1.96 -14.41 -8.04
C ALA A 119 0.86 -13.35 -8.09
N TRP A 120 1.00 -12.34 -7.25
CA TRP A 120 0.03 -11.27 -7.06
C TRP A 120 0.53 -9.97 -7.63
N LYS A 121 -0.35 -9.14 -8.16
CA LYS A 121 -0.07 -7.75 -8.48
C LYS A 121 -0.75 -6.87 -7.45
N ILE A 122 -0.03 -5.90 -6.94
CA ILE A 122 -0.55 -4.90 -6.00
C ILE A 122 -0.60 -3.57 -6.71
N TRP A 123 -1.78 -2.93 -6.73
CA TRP A 123 -1.95 -1.57 -7.21
C TRP A 123 -2.40 -0.68 -6.07
N GLU A 124 -1.72 0.42 -5.95
CA GLU A 124 -2.18 1.50 -5.09
C GLU A 124 -3.43 2.16 -5.70
N THR A 125 -4.40 2.48 -4.88
CA THR A 125 -5.61 3.15 -5.32
C THR A 125 -6.15 4.09 -4.25
N ASP A 126 -6.49 5.28 -4.67
CA ASP A 126 -7.21 6.27 -3.87
C ASP A 126 -8.73 6.15 -4.06
N SER A 127 -9.18 5.37 -5.04
CA SER A 127 -10.58 5.34 -5.48
C SER A 127 -11.54 4.68 -4.48
N TYR A 128 -11.04 3.89 -3.53
CA TYR A 128 -11.88 3.33 -2.48
C TYR A 128 -12.09 4.30 -1.31
N LEU A 129 -11.26 5.31 -1.25
CA LEU A 129 -11.36 6.37 -0.28
C LEU A 129 -12.56 7.28 -0.62
N GLY A 130 -13.73 6.77 -0.78
CA GLY A 130 -14.94 7.56 -0.53
C GLY A 130 -14.94 8.23 0.87
N VAL A 131 -13.95 7.94 1.68
CA VAL A 131 -13.33 8.88 2.58
C VAL A 131 -12.76 9.95 1.66
N ASP A 132 -13.50 11.07 1.56
CA ASP A 132 -12.92 12.35 1.36
C ASP A 132 -11.50 12.30 1.95
N THR A 133 -10.47 12.05 1.12
CA THR A 133 -9.17 12.59 1.43
C THR A 133 -9.35 14.10 1.28
N GLN A 134 -10.15 14.65 2.11
CA GLN A 134 -9.69 15.82 2.78
C GLN A 134 -8.38 15.33 3.45
N ILE A 135 -7.29 15.31 2.66
CA ILE A 135 -6.23 16.22 3.06
C ILE A 135 -7.07 17.38 3.53
N GLU A 136 -7.33 17.43 4.85
CA GLU A 136 -7.65 18.71 5.46
C GLU A 136 -6.62 19.56 4.77
N GLU A 137 -7.07 20.35 3.77
CA GLU A 137 -6.25 21.45 3.34
C GLU A 137 -5.81 21.94 4.68
N MET A 138 -4.52 21.55 5.01
CA MET A 138 -3.97 22.14 6.21
C MET A 138 -4.29 23.58 5.93
N HIS A 139 -5.36 24.05 6.57
CA HIS A 139 -5.63 25.45 6.59
C HIS A 139 -4.29 25.97 7.02
N HIS A 140 -3.47 26.21 6.01
CA HIS A 140 -2.40 27.14 6.16
C HIS A 140 -3.17 28.34 6.66
N GLU A 141 -3.26 28.42 7.98
CA GLU A 141 -3.53 29.70 8.61
C GLU A 141 -2.68 30.66 7.80
N PRO A 142 -3.26 31.68 7.19
CA PRO A 142 -2.56 32.51 6.21
C PRO A 142 -1.18 32.76 6.77
N VAL A 143 -0.17 32.13 6.16
CA VAL A 143 1.21 32.18 6.63
C VAL A 143 1.47 33.65 6.84
N ALA A 144 1.79 33.99 8.08
CA ALA A 144 2.01 35.37 8.48
C ALA A 144 2.76 36.10 7.38
N PRO A 145 2.32 37.25 6.92
CA PRO A 145 2.66 37.84 5.61
C PRO A 145 4.13 37.63 5.30
N ALA A 146 4.43 37.00 4.19
CA ALA A 146 5.74 36.54 3.83
C ALA A 146 6.78 37.57 4.24
N VAL A 147 7.69 37.19 5.14
CA VAL A 147 8.69 38.10 5.68
C VAL A 147 9.39 38.73 4.49
N LYS A 148 9.06 39.97 4.21
CA LYS A 148 9.66 40.71 3.11
C LYS A 148 11.15 40.79 3.35
N GLY A 149 11.93 40.20 2.46
CA GLY A 149 13.38 40.18 2.59
C GLY A 149 14.02 39.43 1.45
N ILE A 150 15.33 39.61 1.33
CA ILE A 150 16.17 38.87 0.39
C ILE A 150 16.90 37.81 1.18
N TYR A 151 16.84 36.57 0.72
CA TYR A 151 17.47 35.42 1.36
C TYR A 151 18.36 34.69 0.36
N ASP A 152 19.50 34.19 0.83
CA ASP A 152 20.33 33.27 0.04
C ASP A 152 19.68 31.88 -0.07
N LEU A 153 20.27 30.98 -0.83
CA LEU A 153 19.75 29.62 -1.01
C LEU A 153 19.83 28.75 0.26
N PHE A 154 20.49 29.23 1.31
CA PHE A 154 20.59 28.58 2.61
C PHE A 154 19.58 29.18 3.63
N GLY A 155 18.72 30.11 3.17
CA GLY A 155 17.71 30.74 4.02
C GLY A 155 18.24 31.87 4.92
N ARG A 156 19.48 32.33 4.75
CA ARG A 156 20.05 33.45 5.50
C ARG A 156 19.64 34.77 4.85
N ARG A 157 19.20 35.72 5.67
CA ARG A 157 18.84 37.07 5.22
C ARG A 157 20.06 37.80 4.68
N VAL A 158 19.90 38.45 3.54
CA VAL A 158 20.97 39.23 2.87
C VAL A 158 20.50 40.66 2.68
N ASP A 159 21.15 41.58 3.34
CA ASP A 159 20.78 43.01 3.26
C ASP A 159 21.35 43.71 2.03
N ASN A 160 22.50 43.26 1.51
CA ASN A 160 23.18 43.78 0.31
C ASN A 160 23.50 42.64 -0.67
N PRO A 161 22.54 42.23 -1.51
CA PRO A 161 22.75 41.14 -2.44
C PRO A 161 23.72 41.58 -3.55
N THR A 162 24.72 40.75 -3.82
CA THR A 162 25.62 40.85 -4.96
C THR A 162 25.12 39.92 -6.08
N ASN A 163 25.90 39.85 -7.21
CA ASN A 163 25.51 38.94 -8.30
C ASN A 163 25.31 37.52 -7.78
N GLY A 164 24.14 36.96 -8.03
CA GLY A 164 23.81 35.62 -7.55
C GLY A 164 22.31 35.32 -7.56
N ILE A 165 21.96 34.10 -7.06
CA ILE A 165 20.58 33.65 -6.98
C ILE A 165 20.09 33.81 -5.55
N TYR A 166 18.94 34.46 -5.39
CA TYR A 166 18.32 34.76 -4.11
C TYR A 166 16.83 34.40 -4.11
N ILE A 167 16.25 34.28 -2.94
CA ILE A 167 14.81 34.19 -2.73
C ILE A 167 14.32 35.57 -2.29
N ILE A 168 13.52 36.20 -3.14
CA ILE A 168 12.94 37.53 -2.90
C ILE A 168 11.43 37.39 -2.94
N ASP A 169 10.77 37.75 -1.84
CA ASP A 169 9.31 37.61 -1.67
C ASP A 169 8.81 36.20 -2.03
N GLY A 170 9.54 35.17 -1.55
CA GLY A 170 9.20 33.76 -1.79
C GLY A 170 9.52 33.24 -3.20
N LYS A 171 10.12 34.05 -4.10
CA LYS A 171 10.42 33.65 -5.47
C LYS A 171 11.92 33.68 -5.72
N LYS A 172 12.42 32.66 -6.45
CA LYS A 172 13.81 32.60 -6.87
C LYS A 172 14.11 33.63 -7.96
N LYS A 173 15.07 34.52 -7.71
CA LYS A 173 15.51 35.56 -8.65
C LYS A 173 17.03 35.60 -8.82
N LEU A 174 17.48 35.92 -10.04
CA LEU A 174 18.87 36.17 -10.33
C LEU A 174 19.13 37.69 -10.29
N ILE A 175 20.07 38.11 -9.46
CA ILE A 175 20.59 39.46 -9.42
C ILE A 175 21.89 39.47 -10.24
N LYS A 176 22.01 40.36 -11.18
CA LYS A 176 23.19 40.57 -12.03
C LYS A 176 23.94 41.83 -11.61
#